data_cfe77174588a8237e775b45b4e502505
#
_entry.id   cfe77174588a8237e775b45b4e502505
#
_cell.length_a   1.000
_cell.length_b   1.000
_cell.length_c   1.000
_cell.angle_alpha   90.00
_cell.angle_beta   90.00
_cell.angle_gamma   90.00
#
_symmetry.space_group_name_H-M   'P 1'
#
loop_
_entity.id
_entity.type
_entity.pdbx_description
1 polymer ?
#
loop_
_entity_poly.entity_id
_entity_poly.type
_entity_poly.pdbx_seq_one_letter_code
_entity_poly.pdbx_strand_id
1 'polypeptide(L)'
;DGQLIDTITPRDKTTRAQTANPITERAEPVWDPIRYPHSWRAVWHYSHKRALHDRRTLTAQENKARAVVAGEKTARNPRFVTTSKGTAVLNEDALTRAKQLVGLKGYVTNIPITAMPGQEVIDAYHDLWNIEQSFRMSKHDIKARPIFHHQAEAIEAHLTIVFTALVIARQLQTTTGISI
;
A
#
# COMPACT_ATOMS: atom_id res chain seq x y z
N ASP A 1 -3.22 13.09 -13.97
CA ASP A 1 -2.61 12.68 -12.71
C ASP A 1 -3.00 13.63 -11.59
N GLY A 2 -3.27 13.13 -10.40
CA GLY A 2 -3.53 13.94 -9.22
C GLY A 2 -4.99 14.09 -8.81
N GLN A 3 -5.93 13.36 -9.39
CA GLN A 3 -7.29 13.32 -8.85
C GLN A 3 -7.25 12.72 -7.44
N LEU A 4 -7.67 13.52 -6.46
CA LEU A 4 -7.74 13.15 -5.06
C LEU A 4 -9.22 13.03 -4.66
N ILE A 5 -9.58 11.92 -4.03
CA ILE A 5 -10.90 11.66 -3.49
C ILE A 5 -10.78 11.42 -2.00
N ASP A 6 -11.46 12.22 -1.20
CA ASP A 6 -11.51 12.08 0.25
C ASP A 6 -12.89 11.52 0.64
N THR A 7 -12.93 10.41 1.34
CA THR A 7 -14.16 9.66 1.58
C THR A 7 -14.12 8.91 2.91
N ILE A 8 -15.14 8.12 3.19
CA ILE A 8 -15.32 7.33 4.40
C ILE A 8 -15.10 5.84 4.09
N THR A 9 -14.46 5.12 5.00
CA THR A 9 -14.36 3.67 4.93
C THR A 9 -14.73 3.02 6.27
N PRO A 10 -15.46 1.89 6.29
CA PRO A 10 -15.75 1.17 7.52
C PRO A 10 -14.46 0.73 8.25
N ARG A 11 -14.48 0.71 9.58
CA ARG A 11 -13.36 0.19 10.39
C ARG A 11 -13.24 -1.32 10.27
N ASP A 12 -14.37 -1.99 10.23
CA ASP A 12 -14.40 -3.45 10.11
C ASP A 12 -13.95 -3.91 8.71
N LYS A 13 -13.02 -4.86 8.68
CA LYS A 13 -12.45 -5.40 7.43
C LYS A 13 -13.47 -6.17 6.60
N THR A 14 -14.37 -6.89 7.25
CA THR A 14 -15.40 -7.69 6.60
C THR A 14 -16.39 -6.79 5.88
N THR A 15 -16.91 -5.80 6.58
CA THR A 15 -17.81 -4.78 6.00
C THR A 15 -17.12 -4.02 4.87
N ARG A 16 -15.83 -3.67 5.03
CA ARG A 16 -15.05 -3.00 3.99
C ARG A 16 -14.88 -3.85 2.74
N ALA A 17 -14.67 -5.15 2.88
CA ALA A 17 -14.55 -6.07 1.76
C ALA A 17 -15.88 -6.27 1.02
N GLN A 18 -17.00 -6.20 1.74
CA GLN A 18 -18.34 -6.35 1.19
C GLN A 18 -18.90 -5.06 0.59
N THR A 19 -18.45 -3.90 1.08
CA THR A 19 -18.88 -2.62 0.53
C THR A 19 -18.35 -2.50 -0.88
N ALA A 20 -19.23 -2.64 -1.85
CA ALA A 20 -18.92 -2.30 -3.23
C ALA A 20 -18.46 -0.86 -3.25
N ASN A 21 -17.28 -0.62 -3.78
CA ASN A 21 -16.71 0.70 -3.84
C ASN A 21 -16.90 1.31 -5.22
N PRO A 22 -17.99 1.99 -5.49
CA PRO A 22 -18.08 2.86 -6.63
C PRO A 22 -17.38 4.18 -6.25
N ILE A 23 -16.07 4.20 -6.37
CA ILE A 23 -15.27 5.43 -6.27
C ILE A 23 -15.73 6.47 -7.30
N THR A 24 -16.54 6.05 -8.25
CA THR A 24 -16.77 6.77 -9.48
C THR A 24 -17.96 7.73 -9.46
N GLU A 25 -18.90 7.65 -8.50
CA GLU A 25 -20.17 8.37 -8.69
C GLU A 25 -20.82 8.92 -7.42
N ARG A 26 -20.15 8.89 -6.28
CA ARG A 26 -20.72 9.42 -5.04
C ARG A 26 -19.98 10.68 -4.59
N ALA A 27 -20.74 11.75 -4.36
CA ALA A 27 -20.33 12.80 -3.44
C ALA A 27 -20.29 12.19 -2.03
N GLU A 28 -19.18 11.55 -1.67
CA GLU A 28 -19.01 10.98 -0.34
C GLU A 28 -18.89 12.11 0.67
N PRO A 29 -19.57 12.00 1.83
CA PRO A 29 -19.42 13.00 2.87
C PRO A 29 -17.97 12.99 3.39
N VAL A 30 -17.49 14.16 3.75
CA VAL A 30 -16.19 14.29 4.44
C VAL A 30 -16.28 13.58 5.78
N TRP A 31 -15.25 12.78 6.11
CA TRP A 31 -15.23 12.04 7.36
C TRP A 31 -15.11 12.99 8.57
N ASP A 32 -16.00 12.75 9.52
CA ASP A 32 -16.04 13.42 10.82
C ASP A 32 -16.07 12.33 11.91
N PRO A 33 -15.18 12.37 12.91
CA PRO A 33 -15.09 11.33 13.94
C PRO A 33 -16.34 11.27 14.83
N ILE A 34 -17.05 12.39 15.00
CA ILE A 34 -18.27 12.46 15.82
C ILE A 34 -19.45 11.89 15.05
N ARG A 35 -19.59 12.29 13.78
CA ARG A 35 -20.69 11.85 12.92
C ARG A 35 -20.54 10.40 12.45
N TYR A 36 -19.30 9.92 12.29
CA TYR A 36 -19.00 8.58 11.77
C TYR A 36 -18.05 7.79 12.69
N PRO A 37 -18.46 7.48 13.94
CA PRO A 37 -17.58 6.89 14.96
C PRO A 37 -17.10 5.47 14.59
N HIS A 38 -17.81 4.76 13.73
CA HIS A 38 -17.48 3.39 13.30
C HIS A 38 -16.76 3.33 11.95
N SER A 39 -16.33 4.47 11.42
CA SER A 39 -15.59 4.55 10.16
C SER A 39 -14.28 5.31 10.32
N TRP A 40 -13.48 5.26 9.28
CA TRP A 40 -12.24 6.02 9.13
C TRP A 40 -12.29 6.84 7.85
N ARG A 41 -11.48 7.86 7.78
CA ARG A 41 -11.21 8.63 6.58
C ARG A 41 -10.38 7.79 5.63
N ALA A 42 -10.75 7.78 4.35
CA ALA A 42 -9.98 7.18 3.27
C ALA A 42 -9.68 8.22 2.20
N VAL A 43 -8.41 8.41 1.91
CA VAL A 43 -7.92 9.31 0.86
C VAL A 43 -7.45 8.47 -0.30
N TRP A 44 -7.99 8.71 -1.50
CA TRP A 44 -7.63 8.01 -2.72
C TRP A 44 -6.93 8.94 -3.69
N HIS A 45 -5.89 8.43 -4.30
CA HIS A 45 -5.11 9.14 -5.30
C HIS A 45 -4.95 8.27 -6.55
N TYR A 46 -5.20 8.87 -7.71
CA TYR A 46 -4.98 8.22 -9.00
C TYR A 46 -3.60 8.58 -9.56
N SER A 47 -2.90 7.58 -10.11
CA SER A 47 -1.64 7.75 -10.82
C SER A 47 -1.65 6.97 -12.14
N HIS A 48 -1.38 7.66 -13.23
CA HIS A 48 -1.29 7.07 -14.57
C HIS A 48 -0.19 6.01 -14.66
N LYS A 49 0.98 6.29 -14.09
CA LYS A 49 2.11 5.34 -14.03
C LYS A 49 1.70 4.04 -13.33
N ARG A 50 0.97 4.17 -12.20
CA ARG A 50 0.42 3.03 -11.48
C ARG A 50 -0.62 2.29 -12.32
N ALA A 51 -1.50 3.00 -13.01
CA ALA A 51 -2.54 2.40 -13.85
C ALA A 51 -1.94 1.51 -14.96
N LEU A 52 -0.86 1.93 -15.58
CA LEU A 52 -0.14 1.12 -16.58
C LEU A 52 0.41 -0.17 -15.99
N HIS A 53 1.01 -0.10 -14.81
CA HIS A 53 1.53 -1.28 -14.10
C HIS A 53 0.40 -2.22 -13.66
N ASP A 54 -0.64 -1.67 -13.05
CA ASP A 54 -1.78 -2.43 -12.55
C ASP A 54 -2.52 -3.15 -13.68
N ARG A 55 -2.72 -2.49 -14.84
CA ARG A 55 -3.34 -3.11 -16.03
C ARG A 55 -2.54 -4.32 -16.51
N ARG A 56 -1.22 -4.21 -16.62
CA ARG A 56 -0.36 -5.35 -17.05
C ARG A 56 -0.49 -6.52 -16.07
N THR A 57 -0.42 -6.24 -14.77
CA THR A 57 -0.55 -7.26 -13.72
C THR A 57 -1.93 -7.89 -13.72
N LEU A 58 -2.99 -7.08 -13.86
CA LEU A 58 -4.36 -7.55 -13.87
C LEU A 58 -4.66 -8.43 -15.08
N THR A 59 -4.20 -8.04 -16.27
CA THR A 59 -4.33 -8.85 -17.49
C THR A 59 -3.66 -10.21 -17.34
N ALA A 60 -2.45 -10.25 -16.78
CA ALA A 60 -1.75 -11.51 -16.54
C ALA A 60 -2.51 -12.41 -15.53
N GLN A 61 -3.09 -11.81 -14.48
CA GLN A 61 -3.89 -12.53 -13.49
C GLN A 61 -5.22 -13.01 -14.06
N GLU A 62 -5.89 -12.21 -14.88
CA GLU A 62 -7.12 -12.60 -15.59
C GLU A 62 -6.86 -13.77 -16.54
N ASN A 63 -5.82 -13.69 -17.37
CA ASN A 63 -5.44 -14.78 -18.30
C ASN A 63 -5.14 -16.07 -17.53
N LYS A 64 -4.42 -15.97 -16.40
CA LYS A 64 -4.17 -17.12 -15.54
C LYS A 64 -5.46 -17.71 -14.96
N ALA A 65 -6.38 -16.88 -14.52
CA ALA A 65 -7.68 -17.33 -13.98
C ALA A 65 -8.51 -18.04 -15.06
N ARG A 66 -8.58 -17.49 -16.28
CA ARG A 66 -9.28 -18.10 -17.41
C ARG A 66 -8.68 -19.44 -17.80
N ALA A 67 -7.35 -19.58 -17.84
CA ALA A 67 -6.66 -20.83 -18.12
C ALA A 67 -6.95 -21.92 -17.04
N VAL A 68 -7.10 -21.52 -15.78
CA VAL A 68 -7.50 -22.44 -14.70
C VAL A 68 -8.95 -22.89 -14.86
N VAL A 69 -9.86 -21.99 -15.19
CA VAL A 69 -11.27 -22.30 -15.44
C VAL A 69 -11.43 -23.22 -16.66
N ALA A 70 -10.62 -23.01 -17.69
CA ALA A 70 -10.59 -23.87 -18.89
C ALA A 70 -9.92 -25.23 -18.66
N GLY A 71 -9.33 -25.47 -17.49
CA GLY A 71 -8.61 -26.74 -17.19
C GLY A 71 -7.21 -26.85 -17.82
N GLU A 72 -6.73 -25.80 -18.46
CA GLU A 72 -5.41 -25.76 -19.12
C GLU A 72 -4.25 -25.66 -18.13
N LYS A 73 -4.52 -25.12 -16.94
CA LYS A 73 -3.52 -24.92 -15.88
C LYS A 73 -4.10 -25.25 -14.51
N THR A 74 -3.24 -25.75 -13.64
CA THR A 74 -3.53 -25.92 -12.21
C THR A 74 -2.87 -24.81 -11.43
N ALA A 75 -3.58 -24.22 -10.46
CA ALA A 75 -3.00 -23.23 -9.55
C ALA A 75 -3.66 -23.34 -8.17
N ARG A 76 -2.82 -23.27 -7.12
CA ARG A 76 -3.31 -23.19 -5.75
C ARG A 76 -3.83 -21.77 -5.49
N ASN A 77 -5.11 -21.65 -5.16
CA ASN A 77 -5.78 -20.36 -4.84
C ASN A 77 -5.56 -19.25 -5.92
N PRO A 78 -5.92 -19.48 -7.18
CA PRO A 78 -5.78 -18.46 -8.20
C PRO A 78 -6.72 -17.29 -7.93
N ARG A 79 -6.19 -16.07 -8.07
CA ARG A 79 -6.99 -14.85 -7.95
C ARG A 79 -8.12 -14.88 -9.01
N PHE A 80 -9.30 -14.41 -8.68
CA PHE A 80 -10.49 -14.37 -9.55
C PHE A 80 -11.07 -15.74 -9.93
N VAL A 81 -10.73 -16.81 -9.24
CA VAL A 81 -11.38 -18.09 -9.41
C VAL A 81 -12.03 -18.52 -8.10
N THR A 82 -13.29 -18.91 -8.17
CA THR A 82 -14.04 -19.50 -7.07
C THR A 82 -14.41 -20.95 -7.43
N THR A 83 -14.53 -21.82 -6.43
CA THR A 83 -15.00 -23.18 -6.65
C THR A 83 -16.48 -23.25 -6.30
N SER A 84 -17.31 -23.60 -7.28
CA SER A 84 -18.74 -23.83 -7.10
C SER A 84 -19.05 -25.27 -7.47
N LYS A 85 -19.60 -26.05 -6.53
CA LYS A 85 -19.96 -27.47 -6.72
C LYS A 85 -18.83 -28.33 -7.32
N GLY A 86 -17.58 -28.05 -6.90
CA GLY A 86 -16.39 -28.77 -7.39
C GLY A 86 -15.83 -28.27 -8.72
N THR A 87 -16.46 -27.30 -9.37
CA THR A 87 -16.02 -26.73 -10.64
C THR A 87 -15.41 -25.34 -10.42
N ALA A 88 -14.29 -25.08 -11.07
CA ALA A 88 -13.67 -23.76 -11.06
C ALA A 88 -14.47 -22.79 -11.93
N VAL A 89 -14.85 -21.65 -11.37
CA VAL A 89 -15.65 -20.61 -12.04
C VAL A 89 -14.95 -19.26 -11.87
N LEU A 90 -14.97 -18.44 -12.92
CA LEU A 90 -14.42 -17.08 -12.87
C LEU A 90 -15.30 -16.17 -11.98
N ASN A 91 -14.68 -15.46 -11.07
CA ASN A 91 -15.34 -14.45 -10.24
C ASN A 91 -15.34 -13.09 -10.96
N GLU A 92 -16.35 -12.89 -11.81
CA GLU A 92 -16.49 -11.67 -12.63
C GLU A 92 -16.67 -10.41 -11.77
N ASP A 93 -17.36 -10.50 -10.62
CA ASP A 93 -17.54 -9.37 -9.71
C ASP A 93 -16.21 -8.89 -9.12
N ALA A 94 -15.37 -9.84 -8.67
CA ALA A 94 -14.05 -9.52 -8.16
C ALA A 94 -13.13 -8.95 -9.25
N LEU A 95 -13.25 -9.45 -10.48
CA LEU A 95 -12.49 -8.97 -11.63
C LEU A 95 -12.93 -7.54 -12.02
N THR A 96 -14.21 -7.30 -12.09
CA THR A 96 -14.80 -5.98 -12.40
C THR A 96 -14.37 -4.95 -11.36
N ARG A 97 -14.46 -5.31 -10.07
CA ARG A 97 -13.98 -4.45 -8.98
C ARG A 97 -12.48 -4.15 -9.11
N ALA A 98 -11.66 -5.15 -9.44
CA ALA A 98 -10.24 -4.96 -9.62
C ALA A 98 -9.92 -4.01 -10.81
N LYS A 99 -10.71 -4.10 -11.90
CA LYS A 99 -10.60 -3.18 -13.05
C LYS A 99 -10.93 -1.74 -12.67
N GLN A 100 -11.93 -1.53 -11.82
CA GLN A 100 -12.31 -0.19 -11.34
C GLN A 100 -11.24 0.46 -10.45
N LEU A 101 -10.43 -0.35 -9.75
CA LEU A 101 -9.39 0.14 -8.85
C LEU A 101 -8.03 0.39 -9.53
N VAL A 102 -7.94 0.17 -10.84
CA VAL A 102 -6.70 0.35 -11.59
C VAL A 102 -6.21 1.80 -11.51
N GLY A 103 -4.98 1.99 -11.08
CA GLY A 103 -4.33 3.29 -10.92
C GLY A 103 -4.65 4.00 -9.60
N LEU A 104 -5.58 3.48 -8.82
CA LEU A 104 -5.96 4.06 -7.54
C LEU A 104 -5.13 3.47 -6.40
N LYS A 105 -4.74 4.33 -5.45
CA LYS A 105 -4.15 3.95 -4.17
C LYS A 105 -4.90 4.64 -3.05
N GLY A 106 -5.39 3.85 -2.11
CA GLY A 106 -6.12 4.34 -0.94
C GLY A 106 -5.24 4.37 0.30
N TYR A 107 -5.40 5.41 1.09
CA TYR A 107 -4.77 5.62 2.38
C TYR A 107 -5.85 5.78 3.43
N VAL A 108 -5.74 5.07 4.53
CA VAL A 108 -6.74 5.11 5.61
C VAL A 108 -6.11 5.79 6.82
N THR A 109 -6.79 6.79 7.36
CA THR A 109 -6.33 7.55 8.53
C THR A 109 -7.48 7.86 9.48
N ASN A 110 -7.14 8.13 10.73
CA ASN A 110 -8.04 8.66 11.76
C ASN A 110 -7.83 10.17 11.99
N ILE A 111 -7.08 10.85 11.11
CA ILE A 111 -6.82 12.28 11.20
C ILE A 111 -7.90 13.02 10.40
N PRO A 112 -8.64 13.97 11.02
CA PRO A 112 -9.67 14.72 10.32
C PRO A 112 -9.06 15.68 9.27
N ILE A 113 -9.85 16.03 8.27
CA ILE A 113 -9.41 16.90 7.15
C ILE A 113 -8.98 18.29 7.64
N THR A 114 -9.56 18.76 8.73
CA THR A 114 -9.22 20.05 9.36
C THR A 114 -7.81 20.07 9.97
N ALA A 115 -7.30 18.89 10.37
CA ALA A 115 -5.96 18.76 10.94
C ALA A 115 -4.91 18.42 9.88
N MET A 116 -5.30 17.69 8.81
CA MET A 116 -4.37 17.27 7.75
C MET A 116 -5.14 17.12 6.43
N PRO A 117 -4.92 18.00 5.45
CA PRO A 117 -5.47 17.86 4.10
C PRO A 117 -5.11 16.52 3.45
N GLY A 118 -5.91 16.06 2.46
CA GLY A 118 -5.69 14.76 1.83
C GLY A 118 -4.33 14.62 1.14
N GLN A 119 -3.81 15.70 0.55
CA GLN A 119 -2.48 15.68 -0.06
C GLN A 119 -1.39 15.45 0.99
N GLU A 120 -1.47 16.09 2.13
CA GLU A 120 -0.51 15.90 3.23
C GLU A 120 -0.52 14.48 3.78
N VAL A 121 -1.70 13.81 3.81
CA VAL A 121 -1.78 12.39 4.18
C VAL A 121 -0.98 11.52 3.21
N ILE A 122 -1.05 11.82 1.92
CA ILE A 122 -0.33 11.09 0.88
C ILE A 122 1.17 11.34 1.00
N ASP A 123 1.58 12.60 1.19
CA ASP A 123 2.97 13.01 1.29
C ASP A 123 3.63 12.42 2.54
N ALA A 124 2.97 12.50 3.70
CA ALA A 124 3.43 11.86 4.93
C ALA A 124 3.59 10.33 4.80
N TYR A 125 2.70 9.69 4.04
CA TYR A 125 2.85 8.26 3.76
C TYR A 125 4.03 7.98 2.82
N HIS A 126 4.28 8.84 1.84
CA HIS A 126 5.43 8.72 0.96
C HIS A 126 6.75 8.90 1.72
N ASP A 127 6.79 9.73 2.74
CA ASP A 127 7.97 9.90 3.58
C ASP A 127 8.35 8.63 4.37
N LEU A 128 7.39 7.73 4.64
CA LEU A 128 7.69 6.42 5.20
C LEU A 128 8.64 5.59 4.33
N TRP A 129 8.62 5.78 3.01
CA TRP A 129 9.57 5.11 2.13
C TRP A 129 11.03 5.50 2.45
N ASN A 130 11.28 6.74 2.81
CA ASN A 130 12.60 7.21 3.25
C ASN A 130 13.06 6.48 4.52
N ILE A 131 12.14 6.25 5.45
CA ILE A 131 12.41 5.49 6.69
C ILE A 131 12.70 4.02 6.37
N GLU A 132 11.86 3.38 5.54
CA GLU A 132 12.08 2.00 5.10
C GLU A 132 13.41 1.82 4.39
N GLN A 133 13.79 2.75 3.51
CA GLN A 133 15.08 2.74 2.83
C GLN A 133 16.23 2.90 3.83
N SER A 134 16.08 3.76 4.83
CA SER A 134 17.08 3.94 5.89
C SER A 134 17.26 2.66 6.72
N PHE A 135 16.16 1.97 7.07
CA PHE A 135 16.25 0.66 7.73
C PHE A 135 16.88 -0.42 6.84
N ARG A 136 16.60 -0.41 5.54
CA ARG A 136 17.23 -1.34 4.60
C ARG A 136 18.74 -1.09 4.52
N MET A 137 19.14 0.15 4.34
CA MET A 137 20.54 0.56 4.31
C MET A 137 21.26 0.15 5.61
N SER A 138 20.68 0.41 6.78
CA SER A 138 21.30 0.02 8.05
C SER A 138 21.50 -1.48 8.19
N LYS A 139 20.56 -2.30 7.68
CA LYS A 139 20.62 -3.76 7.77
C LYS A 139 21.58 -4.39 6.75
N HIS A 140 21.55 -3.92 5.49
CA HIS A 140 22.24 -4.55 4.38
C HIS A 140 23.61 -3.90 4.09
N ASP A 141 23.65 -2.59 4.03
CA ASP A 141 24.84 -1.86 3.56
C ASP A 141 25.79 -1.56 4.73
N ILE A 142 25.25 -1.05 5.82
CA ILE A 142 26.02 -0.72 7.03
C ILE A 142 26.20 -1.96 7.93
N LYS A 143 25.47 -3.05 7.69
CA LYS A 143 25.53 -4.30 8.45
C LYS A 143 25.34 -4.11 9.96
N ALA A 144 24.37 -3.29 10.36
CA ALA A 144 24.05 -3.04 11.76
C ALA A 144 23.66 -4.29 12.55
N ARG A 145 23.40 -5.40 11.88
CA ARG A 145 23.08 -6.71 12.49
C ARG A 145 23.94 -7.82 11.89
N PRO A 146 24.25 -8.86 12.70
CA PRO A 146 23.87 -9.08 14.11
C PRO A 146 24.68 -8.19 15.08
N ILE A 147 24.05 -7.83 16.22
CA ILE A 147 24.73 -7.14 17.32
C ILE A 147 25.27 -8.23 18.28
N PHE A 148 26.58 -8.33 18.42
CA PHE A 148 27.25 -9.32 19.27
C PHE A 148 27.57 -8.79 20.67
N HIS A 149 27.29 -7.52 20.93
CA HIS A 149 27.55 -6.91 22.24
C HIS A 149 26.41 -7.24 23.21
N HIS A 150 26.79 -7.51 24.47
CA HIS A 150 25.86 -7.86 25.56
C HIS A 150 25.77 -6.77 26.62
N GLN A 151 26.74 -5.85 26.66
CA GLN A 151 26.76 -4.71 27.59
C GLN A 151 25.99 -3.52 26.96
N ALA A 152 25.18 -2.84 27.77
CA ALA A 152 24.35 -1.72 27.31
C ALA A 152 25.18 -0.62 26.65
N GLU A 153 26.28 -0.23 27.27
CA GLU A 153 27.20 0.80 26.75
C GLU A 153 27.79 0.44 25.38
N ALA A 154 28.18 -0.84 25.21
CA ALA A 154 28.71 -1.30 23.92
C ALA A 154 27.64 -1.39 22.82
N ILE A 155 26.39 -1.72 23.17
CA ILE A 155 25.24 -1.69 22.25
C ILE A 155 24.94 -0.24 21.85
N GLU A 156 24.95 0.68 22.80
CA GLU A 156 24.70 2.10 22.56
C GLU A 156 25.77 2.72 21.67
N ALA A 157 27.05 2.43 21.94
CA ALA A 157 28.16 2.87 21.09
C ALA A 157 28.04 2.31 19.66
N HIS A 158 27.72 1.02 19.51
CA HIS A 158 27.48 0.39 18.20
C HIS A 158 26.34 1.08 17.44
N LEU A 159 25.20 1.30 18.09
CA LEU A 159 24.05 1.96 17.47
C LEU A 159 24.37 3.41 17.10
N THR A 160 25.13 4.13 17.93
CA THR A 160 25.56 5.50 17.64
C THR A 160 26.41 5.56 16.37
N ILE A 161 27.35 4.63 16.20
CA ILE A 161 28.19 4.53 14.98
C ILE A 161 27.29 4.25 13.76
N VAL A 162 26.35 3.29 13.87
CA VAL A 162 25.44 2.93 12.79
C VAL A 162 24.56 4.11 12.37
N PHE A 163 23.96 4.82 13.33
CA PHE A 163 23.13 5.98 13.03
C PHE A 163 23.92 7.13 12.43
N THR A 164 25.15 7.38 12.92
CA THR A 164 26.03 8.40 12.34
C THR A 164 26.39 8.06 10.89
N ALA A 165 26.76 6.82 10.61
CA ALA A 165 27.04 6.37 9.25
C ALA A 165 25.81 6.50 8.35
N LEU A 166 24.61 6.17 8.85
CA LEU A 166 23.36 6.31 8.12
C LEU A 166 23.04 7.77 7.77
N VAL A 167 23.23 8.70 8.71
CA VAL A 167 23.03 10.13 8.48
C VAL A 167 23.99 10.64 7.41
N ILE A 168 25.27 10.28 7.48
CA ILE A 168 26.28 10.67 6.49
C ILE A 168 25.91 10.10 5.11
N ALA A 169 25.56 8.83 5.02
CA ALA A 169 25.17 8.19 3.77
C ALA A 169 23.95 8.86 3.13
N ARG A 170 22.93 9.19 3.95
CA ARG A 170 21.74 9.92 3.48
C ARG A 170 22.05 11.33 3.01
N GLN A 171 22.93 12.02 3.73
CA GLN A 171 23.39 13.36 3.31
C GLN A 171 24.10 13.31 1.97
N LEU A 172 24.98 12.32 1.77
CA LEU A 172 25.67 12.12 0.50
C LEU A 172 24.69 11.80 -0.63
N GLN A 173 23.73 10.90 -0.42
CA GLN A 173 22.69 10.62 -1.42
C GLN A 173 21.90 11.86 -1.81
N THR A 174 21.49 12.66 -0.82
CA THR A 174 20.71 13.89 -1.06
C THR A 174 21.53 14.93 -1.82
N THR A 175 22.82 15.08 -1.48
CA THR A 175 23.70 16.09 -2.09
C THR A 175 24.15 15.68 -3.50
N THR A 176 24.41 14.40 -3.74
CA THR A 176 24.95 13.92 -5.01
C THR A 176 23.88 13.42 -5.97
N GLY A 177 22.70 13.08 -5.47
CA GLY A 177 21.66 12.41 -6.26
C GLY A 177 21.98 10.95 -6.61
N ILE A 178 23.08 10.40 -6.09
CA ILE A 178 23.54 9.02 -6.36
C ILE A 178 23.02 8.10 -5.25
N SER A 179 22.36 7.00 -5.63
CA SER A 179 21.97 5.95 -4.68
C SER A 179 23.22 5.18 -4.24
N ILE A 180 23.39 5.05 -2.94
CA ILE A 180 24.43 4.21 -2.32
C ILE A 180 23.91 2.78 -2.23
#